data_a8176198c732e5cc6d2b55c40d19310e
#
_entry.id   a8176198c732e5cc6d2b55c40d19310e
#
_cell.length_a   1.000
_cell.length_b   1.000
_cell.length_c   1.000
_cell.angle_alpha   90.00
_cell.angle_beta   90.00
_cell.angle_gamma   90.00
#
_symmetry.space_group_name_H-M   'P 1'
#
loop_
_entity.id
_entity.type
_entity.pdbx_description
1 polymer ?
#
loop_
_entity_poly.entity_id
_entity_poly.type
_entity_poly.pdbx_seq_one_letter_code
_entity_poly.pdbx_strand_id
1 'polypeptide(L)'
;MTRNSYVLVVITLSLLALAEMSAAETYELKGRSIWIPESVSTIMRADGMTVTRQILKGTAIADDPTTPLSLASQDCMFTTVTAADGKSFSSGGYCDGVDKDGDVYWAVGTADQNGGEWHYIGGTGKFEGLEGGGTYQLALEWPDGKVMATWAGTGTLK
;
A
#
# COMPACT_ATOMS: atom_id res chain seq x y z
N MET A 1 33.64 10.38 -73.38
CA MET A 1 32.75 11.07 -72.41
C MET A 1 31.94 10.03 -71.70
N THR A 2 32.40 9.59 -70.51
CA THR A 2 31.78 8.56 -69.70
C THR A 2 31.11 9.23 -68.49
N ARG A 3 29.77 9.14 -68.40
CA ARG A 3 28.95 9.67 -67.32
C ARG A 3 28.87 8.60 -66.25
N ASN A 4 29.57 8.79 -65.13
CA ASN A 4 29.42 7.99 -63.97
C ASN A 4 28.15 8.40 -63.21
N SER A 5 27.19 7.50 -63.15
CA SER A 5 26.00 7.62 -62.31
C SER A 5 26.28 6.99 -60.95
N TYR A 6 26.40 7.82 -59.90
CA TYR A 6 26.44 7.35 -58.52
C TYR A 6 25.02 7.08 -58.06
N VAL A 7 24.72 5.82 -57.78
CA VAL A 7 23.49 5.43 -57.11
C VAL A 7 23.70 5.62 -55.60
N LEU A 8 23.01 6.61 -55.05
CA LEU A 8 23.00 6.87 -53.62
C LEU A 8 22.00 5.90 -52.95
N VAL A 9 22.52 4.85 -52.30
CA VAL A 9 21.69 3.95 -51.52
C VAL A 9 21.49 4.60 -50.14
N VAL A 10 20.32 5.16 -49.91
CA VAL A 10 19.89 5.66 -48.60
C VAL A 10 19.39 4.47 -47.79
N ILE A 11 20.21 3.99 -46.86
CA ILE A 11 19.80 2.99 -45.88
C ILE A 11 19.09 3.75 -44.74
N THR A 12 17.76 3.76 -44.78
CA THR A 12 16.93 4.18 -43.65
C THR A 12 16.99 3.09 -42.58
N LEU A 13 17.84 3.29 -41.57
CA LEU A 13 17.81 2.51 -40.36
C LEU A 13 16.54 2.91 -39.57
N SER A 14 15.49 2.15 -39.74
CA SER A 14 14.31 2.22 -38.85
C SER A 14 14.71 1.61 -37.50
N LEU A 15 15.08 2.47 -36.53
CA LEU A 15 15.11 2.07 -35.12
C LEU A 15 13.66 1.77 -34.71
N LEU A 16 13.27 0.50 -34.77
CA LEU A 16 12.15 0.02 -33.97
C LEU A 16 12.58 0.11 -32.49
N ALA A 17 12.17 1.17 -31.82
CA ALA A 17 12.14 1.17 -30.38
C ALA A 17 11.09 0.12 -29.95
N LEU A 18 11.56 -1.07 -29.66
CA LEU A 18 10.78 -2.06 -28.90
C LEU A 18 10.62 -1.45 -27.51
N ALA A 19 9.49 -0.77 -27.29
CA ALA A 19 9.04 -0.51 -25.95
C ALA A 19 8.84 -1.89 -25.32
N GLU A 20 9.76 -2.31 -24.46
CA GLU A 20 9.53 -3.44 -23.59
C GLU A 20 8.31 -3.08 -22.75
N MET A 21 7.15 -3.57 -23.15
CA MET A 21 5.98 -3.61 -22.29
C MET A 21 6.35 -4.59 -21.15
N SER A 22 6.84 -4.06 -20.05
CA SER A 22 6.98 -4.84 -18.84
C SER A 22 5.62 -5.49 -18.57
N ALA A 23 5.58 -6.82 -18.57
CA ALA A 23 4.37 -7.52 -18.19
C ALA A 23 4.08 -7.19 -16.72
N ALA A 24 2.84 -6.85 -16.40
CA ALA A 24 2.44 -6.64 -15.02
C ALA A 24 2.69 -7.91 -14.20
N GLU A 25 3.42 -7.78 -13.11
CA GLU A 25 3.74 -8.90 -12.24
C GLU A 25 2.87 -8.85 -10.98
N THR A 26 2.18 -9.95 -10.71
CA THR A 26 1.31 -10.07 -9.55
C THR A 26 1.97 -10.94 -8.48
N TYR A 27 2.03 -10.42 -7.27
CA TYR A 27 2.59 -11.06 -6.10
C TYR A 27 1.49 -11.42 -5.11
N GLU A 28 1.50 -12.64 -4.61
CA GLU A 28 0.74 -13.01 -3.42
C GLU A 28 1.41 -12.38 -2.19
N LEU A 29 0.62 -11.67 -1.42
CA LEU A 29 1.07 -10.93 -0.26
C LEU A 29 0.46 -11.50 1.01
N LYS A 30 1.30 -11.83 1.97
CA LYS A 30 0.90 -12.26 3.31
C LYS A 30 1.94 -11.79 4.32
N GLY A 31 1.47 -11.39 5.50
CA GLY A 31 2.40 -10.92 6.52
C GLY A 31 1.71 -10.33 7.73
N ARG A 32 2.45 -9.47 8.40
CA ARG A 32 1.99 -8.77 9.60
C ARG A 32 2.44 -7.32 9.60
N SER A 33 1.65 -6.48 10.23
CA SER A 33 2.06 -5.12 10.57
C SER A 33 2.00 -4.96 12.08
N ILE A 34 2.93 -4.17 12.60
CA ILE A 34 2.95 -3.77 14.01
C ILE A 34 2.92 -2.25 14.03
N TRP A 35 1.93 -1.68 14.72
CA TRP A 35 1.77 -0.24 14.84
C TRP A 35 1.81 0.20 16.30
N ILE A 36 2.40 1.37 16.49
CA ILE A 36 2.53 2.05 17.77
C ILE A 36 1.77 3.38 17.64
N PRO A 37 0.81 3.68 18.50
CA PRO A 37 0.13 4.98 18.48
C PRO A 37 1.12 6.10 18.81
N GLU A 38 1.23 7.07 17.90
CA GLU A 38 1.95 8.34 18.13
C GLU A 38 1.03 9.37 18.75
N SER A 39 -0.23 9.41 18.29
CA SER A 39 -1.26 10.24 18.89
C SER A 39 -2.63 9.60 18.78
N VAL A 40 -3.44 9.82 19.83
CA VAL A 40 -4.84 9.39 19.88
C VAL A 40 -5.67 10.56 20.38
N SER A 41 -6.75 10.87 19.67
CA SER A 41 -7.72 11.88 20.08
C SER A 41 -9.12 11.34 19.97
N THR A 42 -9.88 11.37 21.05
CA THR A 42 -11.25 10.87 21.09
C THR A 42 -12.22 11.99 21.45
N ILE A 43 -13.30 12.09 20.69
CA ILE A 43 -14.42 13.02 20.92
C ILE A 43 -15.66 12.16 21.17
N MET A 44 -16.32 12.40 22.32
CA MET A 44 -17.64 11.85 22.60
C MET A 44 -18.72 12.78 22.05
N ARG A 45 -19.64 12.26 21.30
CA ARG A 45 -20.79 12.97 20.75
C ARG A 45 -21.97 12.94 21.72
N ALA A 46 -22.90 13.87 21.55
CA ALA A 46 -24.11 13.97 22.39
C ALA A 46 -25.03 12.73 22.29
N ASP A 47 -24.95 11.98 21.20
CA ASP A 47 -25.68 10.74 20.95
C ASP A 47 -25.01 9.50 21.59
N GLY A 48 -23.92 9.69 22.33
CA GLY A 48 -23.14 8.62 22.97
C GLY A 48 -22.13 7.92 22.06
N MET A 49 -22.08 8.26 20.77
CA MET A 49 -21.06 7.76 19.85
C MET A 49 -19.71 8.40 20.16
N THR A 50 -18.63 7.69 19.88
CA THR A 50 -17.28 8.25 19.96
C THR A 50 -16.62 8.27 18.58
N VAL A 51 -15.83 9.31 18.33
CA VAL A 51 -14.97 9.43 17.15
C VAL A 51 -13.53 9.49 17.62
N THR A 52 -12.76 8.49 17.28
CA THR A 52 -11.33 8.41 17.62
C THR A 52 -10.48 8.59 16.37
N ARG A 53 -9.54 9.51 16.42
CA ARG A 53 -8.49 9.69 15.44
C ARG A 53 -7.18 9.18 16.00
N GLN A 54 -6.47 8.40 15.20
CA GLN A 54 -5.18 7.81 15.58
C GLN A 54 -4.15 8.10 14.49
N ILE A 55 -2.97 8.52 14.91
CA ILE A 55 -1.77 8.50 14.08
C ILE A 55 -0.92 7.35 14.60
N LEU A 56 -0.58 6.44 13.72
CA LEU A 56 0.13 5.20 14.04
C LEU A 56 1.43 5.17 13.24
N LYS A 57 2.52 4.81 13.89
CA LYS A 57 3.78 4.48 13.24
C LYS A 57 4.07 3.00 13.38
N GLY A 58 4.54 2.40 12.30
CA GLY A 58 4.73 0.96 12.34
C GLY A 58 5.60 0.40 11.24
N THR A 59 5.50 -0.90 11.11
CA THR A 59 6.26 -1.66 10.10
C THR A 59 5.38 -2.76 9.54
N ALA A 60 5.31 -2.84 8.22
CA ALA A 60 4.76 -4.00 7.51
C ALA A 60 5.89 -4.96 7.16
N ILE A 61 5.68 -6.24 7.42
CA ILE A 61 6.64 -7.31 7.18
C ILE A 61 5.93 -8.44 6.45
N ALA A 62 6.30 -8.69 5.19
CA ALA A 62 5.79 -9.85 4.47
C ALA A 62 6.46 -11.14 4.94
N ASP A 63 5.74 -12.24 4.87
CA ASP A 63 6.27 -13.58 5.18
C ASP A 63 7.31 -14.02 4.13
N ASP A 64 7.15 -13.59 2.87
CA ASP A 64 8.13 -13.81 1.81
C ASP A 64 9.02 -12.57 1.65
N PRO A 65 10.32 -12.66 2.04
CA PRO A 65 11.26 -11.54 1.97
C PRO A 65 11.68 -11.19 0.54
N THR A 66 11.31 -11.98 -0.46
CA THR A 66 11.68 -11.76 -1.87
C THR A 66 10.70 -10.87 -2.60
N THR A 67 9.51 -10.60 -2.03
CA THR A 67 8.54 -9.70 -2.66
C THR A 67 9.03 -8.25 -2.60
N PRO A 68 8.71 -7.41 -3.59
CA PRO A 68 9.02 -5.99 -3.57
C PRO A 68 8.46 -5.22 -2.35
N LEU A 69 7.38 -5.77 -1.78
CA LEU A 69 6.65 -5.23 -0.62
C LEU A 69 7.04 -5.92 0.70
N SER A 70 8.22 -6.56 0.76
CA SER A 70 8.61 -7.44 1.86
C SER A 70 8.79 -6.73 3.20
N LEU A 71 9.21 -5.47 3.18
CA LEU A 71 9.45 -4.68 4.38
C LEU A 71 9.26 -3.19 4.09
N ALA A 72 8.42 -2.53 4.87
CA ALA A 72 8.24 -1.09 4.81
C ALA A 72 7.97 -0.50 6.19
N SER A 73 8.51 0.69 6.45
CA SER A 73 8.00 1.53 7.54
C SER A 73 6.65 2.10 7.13
N GLN A 74 5.74 2.25 8.07
CA GLN A 74 4.38 2.77 7.80
C GLN A 74 4.05 3.95 8.71
N ASP A 75 3.53 5.01 8.11
CA ASP A 75 2.85 6.09 8.79
C ASP A 75 1.37 6.03 8.41
N CYS A 76 0.51 5.82 9.39
CA CYS A 76 -0.92 5.62 9.15
C CYS A 76 -1.77 6.63 9.93
N MET A 77 -2.88 7.02 9.35
CA MET A 77 -3.90 7.81 10.01
C MET A 77 -5.26 7.13 9.87
N PHE A 78 -5.89 6.82 11.00
CA PHE A 78 -7.22 6.21 11.04
C PHE A 78 -8.22 7.08 11.80
N THR A 79 -9.46 7.01 11.35
CA THR A 79 -10.62 7.56 12.07
C THR A 79 -11.61 6.42 12.32
N THR A 80 -11.92 6.18 13.58
CA THR A 80 -12.85 5.15 14.03
C THR A 80 -14.07 5.80 14.65
N VAL A 81 -15.24 5.41 14.20
CA VAL A 81 -16.53 5.78 14.82
C VAL A 81 -17.04 4.55 15.56
N THR A 82 -17.18 4.67 16.87
CA THR A 82 -17.73 3.61 17.72
C THR A 82 -19.15 3.98 18.14
N ALA A 83 -20.09 3.05 17.99
CA ALA A 83 -21.48 3.23 18.40
C ALA A 83 -21.60 3.41 19.92
N ALA A 84 -22.72 3.96 20.38
CA ALA A 84 -22.98 4.21 21.79
C ALA A 84 -22.98 2.94 22.66
N ASP A 85 -23.21 1.76 22.07
CA ASP A 85 -23.12 0.47 22.74
C ASP A 85 -21.68 0.01 23.00
N GLY A 86 -20.68 0.71 22.43
CA GLY A 86 -19.26 0.38 22.55
C GLY A 86 -18.83 -0.90 21.84
N LYS A 87 -19.70 -1.57 21.10
CA LYS A 87 -19.44 -2.87 20.47
C LYS A 87 -19.26 -2.80 18.96
N SER A 88 -20.06 -1.97 18.31
CA SER A 88 -20.00 -1.79 16.88
C SER A 88 -19.10 -0.60 16.53
N PHE A 89 -18.19 -0.78 15.59
CA PHE A 89 -17.38 0.32 15.09
C PHE A 89 -17.23 0.25 13.57
N SER A 90 -16.87 1.37 12.98
CA SER A 90 -16.41 1.51 11.60
C SER A 90 -15.19 2.37 11.61
N SER A 91 -14.16 1.92 10.95
CA SER A 91 -12.87 2.61 10.83
C SER A 91 -12.50 2.78 9.37
N GLY A 92 -11.86 3.90 9.06
CA GLY A 92 -11.27 4.14 7.76
C GLY A 92 -9.99 4.94 7.90
N GLY A 93 -9.03 4.67 7.03
CA GLY A 93 -7.74 5.32 7.13
C GLY A 93 -6.87 5.17 5.90
N TYR A 94 -5.68 5.74 6.02
CA TYR A 94 -4.67 5.86 4.99
C TYR A 94 -3.31 5.56 5.60
N CYS A 95 -2.45 4.89 4.85
CA CYS A 95 -1.07 4.62 5.21
C CYS A 95 -0.13 4.99 4.06
N ASP A 96 0.97 5.67 4.39
CA ASP A 96 2.18 5.67 3.59
C ASP A 96 3.06 4.50 4.04
N GLY A 97 3.59 3.75 3.09
CA GLY A 97 4.62 2.75 3.36
C GLY A 97 5.90 3.12 2.61
N VAL A 98 7.01 3.21 3.32
CA VAL A 98 8.32 3.55 2.77
C VAL A 98 9.25 2.35 2.92
N ASP A 99 9.81 1.87 1.83
CA ASP A 99 10.75 0.76 1.86
C ASP A 99 12.19 1.20 2.15
N LYS A 100 13.11 0.23 2.16
CA LYS A 100 14.54 0.47 2.41
C LYS A 100 15.24 1.34 1.35
N ASP A 101 14.67 1.45 0.15
CA ASP A 101 15.24 2.20 -0.97
C ASP A 101 14.66 3.62 -1.05
N GLY A 102 13.64 3.92 -0.23
CA GLY A 102 12.95 5.19 -0.17
C GLY A 102 11.77 5.29 -1.12
N ASP A 103 11.40 4.21 -1.79
CA ASP A 103 10.20 4.16 -2.61
C ASP A 103 8.96 4.07 -1.72
N VAL A 104 7.90 4.78 -2.10
CA VAL A 104 6.69 4.94 -1.29
C VAL A 104 5.52 4.27 -1.97
N TYR A 105 4.74 3.50 -1.23
CA TYR A 105 3.39 3.12 -1.63
C TYR A 105 2.34 3.78 -0.75
N TRP A 106 1.15 3.94 -1.31
CA TRP A 106 -0.01 4.47 -0.61
C TRP A 106 -1.11 3.43 -0.55
N ALA A 107 -1.70 3.28 0.62
CA ALA A 107 -2.79 2.36 0.84
C ALA A 107 -3.92 3.04 1.64
N VAL A 108 -5.15 2.65 1.33
CA VAL A 108 -6.32 2.98 2.14
C VAL A 108 -6.89 1.70 2.73
N GLY A 109 -7.50 1.82 3.90
CA GLY A 109 -8.08 0.67 4.59
C GLY A 109 -9.37 1.04 5.30
N THR A 110 -10.23 0.04 5.46
CA THR A 110 -11.44 0.10 6.27
C THR A 110 -11.49 -1.09 7.21
N ALA A 111 -12.15 -0.94 8.35
CA ALA A 111 -12.37 -2.04 9.29
C ALA A 111 -13.68 -1.88 10.05
N ASP A 112 -14.21 -3.01 10.46
CA ASP A 112 -15.27 -3.14 11.45
C ASP A 112 -14.90 -4.25 12.45
N GLN A 113 -15.85 -4.68 13.27
CA GLN A 113 -15.67 -5.73 14.27
C GLN A 113 -15.36 -7.13 13.69
N ASN A 114 -15.46 -7.33 12.38
CA ASN A 114 -15.20 -8.60 11.70
C ASN A 114 -13.81 -8.65 11.04
N GLY A 115 -13.11 -7.51 10.97
CA GLY A 115 -11.82 -7.35 10.33
C GLY A 115 -11.78 -6.13 9.42
N GLY A 116 -10.81 -6.08 8.54
CA GLY A 116 -10.63 -4.95 7.62
C GLY A 116 -10.22 -5.37 6.23
N GLU A 117 -10.38 -4.43 5.32
CA GLU A 117 -9.91 -4.50 3.95
C GLU A 117 -8.91 -3.38 3.70
N TRP A 118 -7.98 -3.62 2.82
CA TRP A 118 -7.03 -2.60 2.38
C TRP A 118 -6.81 -2.71 0.87
N HIS A 119 -6.44 -1.59 0.24
CA HIS A 119 -6.00 -1.59 -1.16
C HIS A 119 -4.98 -0.48 -1.42
N TYR A 120 -4.08 -0.74 -2.35
CA TYR A 120 -3.13 0.24 -2.82
C TYR A 120 -3.81 1.26 -3.72
N ILE A 121 -3.39 2.51 -3.61
CA ILE A 121 -3.88 3.62 -4.45
C ILE A 121 -2.75 4.25 -5.27
N GLY A 122 -1.58 3.63 -5.28
CA GLY A 122 -0.41 4.04 -6.05
C GLY A 122 0.87 4.04 -5.24
N GLY A 123 1.90 4.64 -5.82
CA GLY A 123 3.21 4.76 -5.19
C GLY A 123 4.21 5.53 -6.06
N THR A 124 5.46 5.53 -5.63
CA THR A 124 6.60 6.12 -6.34
C THR A 124 7.65 5.06 -6.64
N GLY A 125 8.60 5.38 -7.52
CA GLY A 125 9.70 4.48 -7.87
C GLY A 125 9.20 3.13 -8.35
N LYS A 126 9.65 2.04 -7.73
CA LYS A 126 9.19 0.68 -8.08
C LYS A 126 7.72 0.41 -7.77
N PHE A 127 7.07 1.26 -6.97
CA PHE A 127 5.64 1.16 -6.67
C PHE A 127 4.77 2.06 -7.57
N GLU A 128 5.34 2.69 -8.60
CA GLU A 128 4.55 3.43 -9.58
C GLU A 128 3.58 2.48 -10.30
N GLY A 129 2.29 2.82 -10.28
CA GLY A 129 1.24 1.98 -10.84
C GLY A 129 0.91 0.73 -10.02
N LEU A 130 1.38 0.63 -8.77
CA LEU A 130 0.99 -0.44 -7.85
C LEU A 130 -0.51 -0.46 -7.63
N GLU A 131 -1.10 -1.62 -7.89
CA GLU A 131 -2.50 -1.94 -7.66
C GLU A 131 -2.63 -3.20 -6.80
N GLY A 132 -3.81 -3.45 -6.27
CA GLY A 132 -4.10 -4.64 -5.47
C GLY A 132 -4.62 -4.28 -4.10
N GLY A 133 -4.77 -5.29 -3.26
CA GLY A 133 -5.32 -5.16 -1.93
C GLY A 133 -5.59 -6.50 -1.28
N GLY A 134 -6.27 -6.48 -0.17
CA GLY A 134 -6.56 -7.70 0.57
C GLY A 134 -7.35 -7.43 1.85
N THR A 135 -7.25 -8.37 2.76
CA THR A 135 -7.91 -8.31 4.06
C THR A 135 -6.88 -8.28 5.18
N TYR A 136 -7.27 -7.76 6.32
CA TYR A 136 -6.48 -7.84 7.54
C TYR A 136 -7.35 -8.11 8.76
N GLN A 137 -6.72 -8.66 9.80
CA GLN A 137 -7.34 -8.89 11.09
C GLN A 137 -6.40 -8.46 12.21
N LEU A 138 -6.93 -7.82 13.23
CA LEU A 138 -6.18 -7.56 14.46
C LEU A 138 -5.90 -8.89 15.14
N ALA A 139 -4.62 -9.19 15.31
CA ALA A 139 -4.17 -10.44 15.92
C ALA A 139 -3.81 -10.27 17.38
N LEU A 140 -3.35 -9.07 17.79
CA LEU A 140 -2.96 -8.77 19.17
C LEU A 140 -3.04 -7.26 19.41
N GLU A 141 -3.51 -6.90 20.60
CA GLU A 141 -3.46 -5.54 21.13
C GLU A 141 -2.80 -5.58 22.49
N TRP A 142 -1.83 -4.70 22.71
CA TRP A 142 -1.14 -4.55 23.99
C TRP A 142 -1.78 -3.45 24.85
N PRO A 143 -1.61 -3.52 26.19
CA PRO A 143 -2.19 -2.51 27.09
C PRO A 143 -1.70 -1.07 26.84
N ASP A 144 -0.55 -0.90 26.18
CA ASP A 144 0.00 0.40 25.81
C ASP A 144 -0.53 0.91 24.43
N GLY A 145 -1.51 0.22 23.87
CA GLY A 145 -2.17 0.59 22.62
C GLY A 145 -1.43 0.16 21.36
N LYS A 146 -0.29 -0.54 21.47
CA LYS A 146 0.32 -1.19 20.31
C LYS A 146 -0.62 -2.25 19.75
N VAL A 147 -0.62 -2.39 18.44
CA VAL A 147 -1.43 -3.39 17.77
C VAL A 147 -0.61 -4.17 16.75
N MET A 148 -0.93 -5.44 16.60
CA MET A 148 -0.44 -6.28 15.51
C MET A 148 -1.62 -6.78 14.70
N ALA A 149 -1.53 -6.62 13.40
CA ALA A 149 -2.47 -7.21 12.45
C ALA A 149 -1.75 -8.23 11.55
N THR A 150 -2.46 -9.27 11.18
CA THR A 150 -2.08 -10.14 10.06
C THR A 150 -2.86 -9.73 8.83
N TRP A 151 -2.24 -9.83 7.67
CA TRP A 151 -2.86 -9.45 6.41
C TRP A 151 -2.52 -10.45 5.30
N ALA A 152 -3.43 -10.55 4.31
CA ALA A 152 -3.24 -11.32 3.11
C ALA A 152 -3.94 -10.65 1.93
N GLY A 153 -3.37 -10.79 0.73
CA GLY A 153 -3.93 -10.19 -0.48
C GLY A 153 -2.98 -10.32 -1.66
N THR A 154 -3.08 -9.40 -2.60
CA THR A 154 -2.24 -9.34 -3.80
C THR A 154 -1.74 -7.94 -4.06
N GLY A 155 -0.58 -7.85 -4.72
CA GLY A 155 -0.05 -6.61 -5.27
C GLY A 155 0.39 -6.85 -6.71
N THR A 156 0.06 -5.93 -7.62
CA THR A 156 0.46 -5.99 -9.03
C THR A 156 1.28 -4.75 -9.35
N LEU A 157 2.49 -4.96 -9.87
CA LEU A 157 3.39 -3.93 -10.41
C LEU A 157 3.35 -3.97 -11.94
N LYS A 158 3.38 -2.80 -12.58
CA LYS A 158 3.34 -2.64 -14.04
C LYS A 158 4.70 -2.27 -14.59
#